data_1341c7483b9dcd69a6d3d1832194ee2d
#
_entry.id   1341c7483b9dcd69a6d3d1832194ee2d
#
_cell.length_a   1.000
_cell.length_b   1.000
_cell.length_c   1.000
_cell.angle_alpha   90.00
_cell.angle_beta   90.00
_cell.angle_gamma   90.00
#
_symmetry.space_group_name_H-M   'P 1'
#
loop_
_entity.id
_entity.type
_entity.pdbx_description
1 polymer ?
#
loop_
_entity_poly.entity_id
_entity_poly.type
_entity_poly.pdbx_seq_one_letter_code
_entity_poly.pdbx_strand_id
1 'polypeptide(L)'
;MASLDVRTSDGVARLLAARRERDRSTQAEASGVRLQSALQSRITLSRRRKGVVETKTPMQRMQECRDALSLLDTTGWNRSFHQRQFHEDFLKACTRTFWKTEPPGSFDRMHQAVLVENSWEHLAQEVLISTPRRFSKTISVSMFAEAMIWAAPSVEISIYSTCKRISQKLLRGVIKFFYEICRQDLHAHNFHVKRENMEEIVLRGPDGERDIRIVISYPSKVSAPVA
;
A
#
# COMPACT_ATOMS: atom_id res chain seq x y z
N MET A 1 43.60 30.56 -38.42
CA MET A 1 42.15 30.74 -38.58
C MET A 1 41.55 29.34 -38.63
N ALA A 2 41.00 28.84 -37.55
CA ALA A 2 40.05 27.72 -37.41
C ALA A 2 40.18 27.15 -35.98
N SER A 3 39.60 27.80 -34.99
CA SER A 3 39.53 27.21 -33.64
C SER A 3 38.36 27.80 -32.86
N LEU A 4 37.19 27.94 -33.47
CA LEU A 4 36.01 28.55 -32.82
C LEU A 4 34.74 27.70 -32.85
N ASP A 5 34.72 26.53 -33.49
CA ASP A 5 33.45 25.84 -33.70
C ASP A 5 33.21 24.62 -32.80
N VAL A 6 34.21 24.11 -32.09
CA VAL A 6 34.02 22.87 -31.27
C VAL A 6 33.38 23.15 -29.93
N ARG A 7 33.50 24.37 -29.36
CA ARG A 7 32.91 24.70 -28.07
C ARG A 7 31.41 25.01 -28.09
N THR A 8 30.88 25.49 -29.21
CA THR A 8 29.45 25.79 -29.42
C THR A 8 28.60 24.53 -29.67
N SER A 9 29.14 23.55 -30.38
CA SER A 9 28.48 22.28 -30.64
C SER A 9 28.21 21.45 -29.37
N ASP A 10 29.19 21.39 -28.50
CA ASP A 10 29.09 20.62 -27.24
C ASP A 10 28.13 21.29 -26.24
N GLY A 11 28.09 22.61 -26.18
CA GLY A 11 27.15 23.39 -25.39
C GLY A 11 25.70 23.22 -25.84
N VAL A 12 25.47 23.22 -27.17
CA VAL A 12 24.14 22.98 -27.74
C VAL A 12 23.68 21.54 -27.53
N ALA A 13 24.57 20.57 -27.62
CA ALA A 13 24.26 19.16 -27.34
C ALA A 13 23.84 18.94 -25.89
N ARG A 14 24.53 19.56 -24.92
CA ARG A 14 24.17 19.52 -23.50
C ARG A 14 22.84 20.19 -23.18
N LEU A 15 22.57 21.34 -23.81
CA LEU A 15 21.29 22.04 -23.67
C LEU A 15 20.12 21.23 -24.26
N LEU A 16 20.31 20.57 -25.39
CA LEU A 16 19.30 19.70 -26.00
C LEU A 16 19.08 18.43 -25.17
N ALA A 17 20.12 17.85 -24.57
CA ALA A 17 19.99 16.72 -23.67
C ALA A 17 19.22 17.09 -22.39
N ALA A 18 19.55 18.22 -21.76
CA ALA A 18 18.85 18.73 -20.59
C ALA A 18 17.39 19.10 -20.87
N ARG A 19 17.09 19.60 -22.09
CA ARG A 19 15.72 19.87 -22.53
C ARG A 19 14.93 18.57 -22.71
N ARG A 20 15.51 17.55 -23.35
CA ARG A 20 14.89 16.23 -23.52
C ARG A 20 14.60 15.54 -22.18
N GLU A 21 15.45 15.73 -21.20
CA GLU A 21 15.29 15.17 -19.87
C GLU A 21 14.17 15.86 -19.08
N ARG A 22 14.05 17.20 -19.20
CA ARG A 22 12.91 17.97 -18.66
C ARG A 22 11.59 17.58 -19.35
N ASP A 23 11.59 17.44 -20.67
CA ASP A 23 10.40 17.06 -21.42
C ASP A 23 9.94 15.63 -21.08
N ARG A 24 10.87 14.70 -20.79
CA ARG A 24 10.56 13.35 -20.29
C ARG A 24 10.00 13.38 -18.87
N SER A 25 10.55 14.22 -17.99
CA SER A 25 10.07 14.39 -16.62
C SER A 25 8.66 14.99 -16.60
N THR A 26 8.43 16.07 -17.34
CA THR A 26 7.09 16.68 -17.48
C THR A 26 6.07 15.77 -18.14
N GLN A 27 6.48 14.93 -19.08
CA GLN A 27 5.61 13.97 -19.73
C GLN A 27 5.26 12.79 -18.81
N ALA A 28 6.19 12.36 -17.95
CA ALA A 28 5.95 11.35 -16.91
C ALA A 28 5.02 11.89 -15.81
N GLU A 29 5.19 13.14 -15.37
CA GLU A 29 4.31 13.80 -14.42
C GLU A 29 2.91 14.03 -15.01
N ALA A 30 2.81 14.49 -16.25
CA ALA A 30 1.53 14.67 -16.94
C ALA A 30 0.80 13.33 -17.16
N SER A 31 1.54 12.25 -17.41
CA SER A 31 0.98 10.90 -17.52
C SER A 31 0.47 10.38 -16.17
N GLY A 32 1.20 10.66 -15.08
CA GLY A 32 0.78 10.35 -13.71
C GLY A 32 -0.50 11.09 -13.32
N VAL A 33 -0.57 12.40 -13.58
CA VAL A 33 -1.75 13.23 -13.32
C VAL A 33 -2.96 12.79 -14.17
N ARG A 34 -2.75 12.43 -15.45
CA ARG A 34 -3.83 11.90 -16.31
C ARG A 34 -4.33 10.54 -15.85
N LEU A 35 -3.46 9.65 -15.38
CA LEU A 35 -3.87 8.37 -14.79
C LEU A 35 -4.65 8.56 -13.50
N GLN A 36 -4.23 9.47 -12.63
CA GLN A 36 -4.97 9.81 -11.40
C GLN A 36 -6.34 10.42 -11.72
N SER A 37 -6.43 11.35 -12.67
CA SER A 37 -7.71 11.97 -13.06
C SER A 37 -8.63 10.96 -13.76
N ALA A 38 -8.11 10.03 -14.56
CA ALA A 38 -8.89 8.97 -15.21
C ALA A 38 -9.40 7.93 -14.18
N LEU A 39 -8.60 7.60 -13.17
CA LEU A 39 -9.03 6.75 -12.05
C LEU A 39 -10.09 7.48 -11.20
N GLN A 40 -9.88 8.74 -10.87
CA GLN A 40 -10.87 9.56 -10.14
C GLN A 40 -12.18 9.72 -10.92
N SER A 41 -12.13 9.89 -12.25
CA SER A 41 -13.34 9.97 -13.09
C SER A 41 -14.08 8.63 -13.15
N ARG A 42 -13.38 7.49 -13.20
CA ARG A 42 -14.01 6.16 -13.11
C ARG A 42 -14.64 5.91 -11.74
N ILE A 43 -14.00 6.35 -10.67
CA ILE A 43 -14.51 6.29 -9.28
C ILE A 43 -15.77 7.14 -9.12
N THR A 44 -15.87 8.31 -9.79
CA THR A 44 -17.04 9.22 -9.69
C THR A 44 -18.24 8.73 -10.51
N LEU A 45 -18.05 8.06 -11.63
CA LEU A 45 -19.14 7.56 -12.47
C LEU A 45 -19.94 6.40 -11.83
N SER A 46 -19.36 5.69 -10.87
CA SER A 46 -20.01 4.58 -10.14
C SER A 46 -21.03 5.02 -9.07
N ARG A 47 -21.16 6.32 -8.78
CA ARG A 47 -22.07 6.85 -7.71
C ARG A 47 -23.57 6.62 -7.93
N ARG A 48 -24.01 6.03 -9.04
CA ARG A 48 -25.47 5.93 -9.40
C ARG A 48 -26.14 4.60 -9.11
N ARG A 49 -25.46 3.58 -8.57
CA ARG A 49 -26.15 2.37 -8.11
C ARG A 49 -26.09 2.28 -6.58
N LYS A 50 -27.18 2.67 -5.91
CA LYS A 50 -27.49 2.27 -4.54
C LYS A 50 -27.72 0.75 -4.54
N GLY A 51 -26.63 -0.02 -4.62
CA GLY A 51 -26.63 -1.45 -4.29
C GLY A 51 -26.52 -1.56 -2.77
N VAL A 52 -27.28 -2.45 -2.18
CA VAL A 52 -27.09 -2.91 -0.81
C VAL A 52 -25.63 -3.32 -0.70
N VAL A 53 -24.85 -2.62 0.14
CA VAL A 53 -23.46 -3.01 0.42
C VAL A 53 -23.55 -4.30 1.23
N GLU A 54 -23.23 -5.41 0.59
CA GLU A 54 -23.15 -6.71 1.26
C GLU A 54 -21.98 -6.63 2.25
N THR A 55 -22.30 -6.66 3.54
CA THR A 55 -21.29 -6.56 4.61
C THR A 55 -20.53 -7.89 4.67
N LYS A 56 -19.27 -7.85 4.27
CA LYS A 56 -18.39 -9.02 4.31
C LYS A 56 -18.09 -9.45 5.73
N THR A 57 -18.07 -10.74 5.97
CA THR A 57 -17.67 -11.29 7.27
C THR A 57 -16.17 -11.08 7.51
N PRO A 58 -15.69 -11.05 8.77
CA PRO A 58 -14.26 -10.96 9.07
C PRO A 58 -13.41 -12.04 8.40
N MET A 59 -13.91 -13.28 8.30
CA MET A 59 -13.22 -14.38 7.61
C MET A 59 -13.10 -14.12 6.11
N GLN A 60 -14.17 -13.63 5.46
CA GLN A 60 -14.10 -13.24 4.05
C GLN A 60 -13.07 -12.12 3.83
N ARG A 61 -12.97 -11.17 4.76
CA ARG A 61 -11.96 -10.10 4.68
C ARG A 61 -10.53 -10.62 4.85
N MET A 62 -10.32 -11.60 5.72
CA MET A 62 -9.01 -12.28 5.83
C MET A 62 -8.65 -12.98 4.51
N GLN A 63 -9.62 -13.63 3.87
CA GLN A 63 -9.40 -14.22 2.55
C GLN A 63 -9.10 -13.17 1.49
N GLU A 64 -9.80 -12.05 1.47
CA GLU A 64 -9.49 -10.92 0.58
C GLU A 64 -8.06 -10.36 0.77
N CYS A 65 -7.56 -10.34 2.00
CA CYS A 65 -6.17 -9.97 2.25
C CYS A 65 -5.20 -10.93 1.56
N ARG A 66 -5.47 -12.25 1.60
CA ARG A 66 -4.69 -13.25 0.88
C ARG A 66 -4.81 -13.13 -0.63
N ASP A 67 -6.01 -12.85 -1.12
CA ASP A 67 -6.31 -12.69 -2.54
C ASP A 67 -5.61 -11.45 -3.12
N ALA A 68 -5.60 -10.33 -2.39
CA ALA A 68 -4.87 -9.13 -2.75
C ALA A 68 -3.36 -9.39 -2.87
N LEU A 69 -2.78 -10.11 -1.90
CA LEU A 69 -1.38 -10.53 -1.96
C LEU A 69 -1.10 -11.48 -3.14
N SER A 70 -2.04 -12.38 -3.46
CA SER A 70 -1.91 -13.32 -4.58
C SER A 70 -2.05 -12.60 -5.93
N LEU A 71 -2.90 -11.59 -5.99
CA LEU A 71 -3.04 -10.73 -7.17
C LEU A 71 -1.74 -9.97 -7.47
N LEU A 72 -1.03 -9.51 -6.46
CA LEU A 72 0.30 -8.90 -6.65
C LEU A 72 1.31 -9.90 -7.25
N ASP A 73 1.24 -11.19 -6.90
CA ASP A 73 2.10 -12.22 -7.52
C ASP A 73 1.88 -12.29 -9.04
N THR A 74 0.65 -12.06 -9.53
CA THR A 74 0.35 -12.11 -10.97
C THR A 74 0.83 -10.87 -11.73
N THR A 75 1.07 -9.76 -11.03
CA THR A 75 1.55 -8.49 -11.63
C THR A 75 3.08 -8.39 -11.72
N GLY A 76 3.78 -9.49 -11.51
CA GLY A 76 5.24 -9.55 -11.58
C GLY A 76 5.95 -9.32 -10.24
N TRP A 77 5.20 -9.20 -9.14
CA TRP A 77 5.75 -9.10 -7.78
C TRP A 77 5.78 -10.45 -7.07
N ASN A 78 6.27 -11.48 -7.77
CA ASN A 78 6.30 -12.86 -7.29
C ASN A 78 6.95 -12.97 -5.90
N ARG A 79 6.16 -13.36 -4.92
CA ARG A 79 6.63 -13.59 -3.55
C ARG A 79 7.33 -14.94 -3.45
N SER A 80 8.50 -14.96 -2.82
CA SER A 80 9.17 -16.22 -2.44
C SER A 80 8.34 -16.99 -1.40
N PHE A 81 8.64 -18.28 -1.22
CA PHE A 81 8.02 -19.11 -0.18
C PHE A 81 8.13 -18.45 1.21
N HIS A 82 9.32 -17.99 1.59
CA HIS A 82 9.52 -17.31 2.88
C HIS A 82 8.77 -15.99 3.02
N GLN A 83 8.57 -15.25 1.93
CA GLN A 83 7.75 -14.04 1.98
C GLN A 83 6.26 -14.35 2.16
N ARG A 84 5.77 -15.44 1.58
CA ARG A 84 4.39 -15.90 1.80
C ARG A 84 4.18 -16.34 3.25
N GLN A 85 5.10 -17.12 3.80
CA GLN A 85 5.07 -17.51 5.21
C GLN A 85 5.08 -16.29 6.14
N PHE A 86 5.95 -15.33 5.86
CA PHE A 86 6.00 -14.06 6.56
C PHE A 86 4.67 -13.30 6.54
N HIS A 87 3.98 -13.26 5.40
CA HIS A 87 2.67 -12.61 5.30
C HIS A 87 1.60 -13.35 6.11
N GLU A 88 1.63 -14.67 6.16
CA GLU A 88 0.73 -15.45 7.02
C GLU A 88 0.99 -15.18 8.51
N ASP A 89 2.25 -15.09 8.95
CA ASP A 89 2.57 -14.74 10.33
C ASP A 89 2.10 -13.33 10.70
N PHE A 90 2.19 -12.38 9.75
CA PHE A 90 1.63 -11.05 9.93
C PHE A 90 0.10 -11.06 9.98
N LEU A 91 -0.55 -11.82 9.12
CA LEU A 91 -2.00 -11.97 9.12
C LEU A 91 -2.50 -12.52 10.46
N LYS A 92 -1.78 -13.51 11.02
CA LYS A 92 -2.02 -14.05 12.35
C LYS A 92 -2.02 -12.96 13.43
N ALA A 93 -1.00 -12.07 13.42
CA ALA A 93 -0.88 -10.98 14.38
C ALA A 93 -1.97 -9.92 14.19
N CYS A 94 -2.39 -9.67 12.95
CA CYS A 94 -3.38 -8.65 12.61
C CYS A 94 -4.83 -9.16 12.63
N THR A 95 -5.08 -10.44 12.93
CA THR A 95 -6.39 -11.08 12.82
C THR A 95 -7.50 -10.30 13.53
N ARG A 96 -7.27 -9.81 14.74
CA ARG A 96 -8.25 -9.05 15.51
C ARG A 96 -8.74 -7.77 14.80
N THR A 97 -7.94 -7.21 13.92
CA THR A 97 -8.27 -5.97 13.18
C THR A 97 -9.49 -6.17 12.28
N PHE A 98 -9.71 -7.37 11.76
CA PHE A 98 -10.85 -7.67 10.90
C PHE A 98 -12.20 -7.70 11.65
N TRP A 99 -12.17 -7.84 12.98
CA TRP A 99 -13.34 -7.79 13.86
C TRP A 99 -13.62 -6.41 14.44
N LYS A 100 -12.87 -5.38 14.05
CA LYS A 100 -12.99 -4.02 14.63
C LYS A 100 -14.39 -3.43 14.47
N THR A 101 -15.10 -3.77 13.41
CA THR A 101 -16.46 -3.27 13.13
C THR A 101 -17.57 -4.18 13.66
N GLU A 102 -17.22 -5.35 14.19
CA GLU A 102 -18.17 -6.29 14.77
C GLU A 102 -18.52 -5.91 16.22
N PRO A 103 -19.66 -6.39 16.73
CA PRO A 103 -20.04 -6.17 18.12
C PRO A 103 -18.97 -6.65 19.12
N PRO A 104 -18.80 -5.98 20.26
CA PRO A 104 -17.85 -6.40 21.28
C PRO A 104 -18.00 -7.88 21.68
N GLY A 105 -16.90 -8.58 21.87
CA GLY A 105 -16.86 -10.01 22.18
C GLY A 105 -17.14 -10.95 21.01
N SER A 106 -17.40 -10.45 19.79
CA SER A 106 -17.59 -11.28 18.60
C SER A 106 -16.34 -12.07 18.27
N PHE A 107 -15.16 -11.44 18.38
CA PHE A 107 -13.89 -12.12 18.16
C PHE A 107 -13.67 -13.28 19.13
N ASP A 108 -13.94 -13.08 20.43
CA ASP A 108 -13.69 -14.10 21.46
C ASP A 108 -14.57 -15.32 21.24
N ARG A 109 -15.80 -15.13 20.78
CA ARG A 109 -16.72 -16.23 20.39
C ARG A 109 -16.24 -17.00 19.16
N MET A 110 -15.58 -16.31 18.22
CA MET A 110 -15.12 -16.91 16.97
C MET A 110 -13.65 -17.37 17.05
N HIS A 111 -12.94 -17.05 18.13
CA HIS A 111 -11.51 -17.29 18.26
C HIS A 111 -11.12 -18.75 17.92
N GLN A 112 -11.80 -19.72 18.53
CA GLN A 112 -11.51 -21.13 18.28
C GLN A 112 -11.80 -21.54 16.82
N ALA A 113 -12.88 -21.05 16.23
CA ALA A 113 -13.20 -21.30 14.83
C ALA A 113 -12.14 -20.73 13.89
N VAL A 114 -11.65 -19.52 14.18
CA VAL A 114 -10.56 -18.87 13.42
C VAL A 114 -9.28 -19.72 13.46
N LEU A 115 -8.91 -20.25 14.61
CA LEU A 115 -7.74 -21.12 14.74
C LEU A 115 -7.89 -22.39 13.92
N VAL A 116 -9.02 -23.07 14.03
CA VAL A 116 -9.29 -24.32 13.31
C VAL A 116 -9.29 -24.10 11.81
N GLU A 117 -10.02 -23.08 11.33
CA GLU A 117 -10.17 -22.81 9.89
C GLU A 117 -8.83 -22.46 9.23
N ASN A 118 -7.94 -21.79 9.95
CA ASN A 118 -6.62 -21.40 9.43
C ASN A 118 -5.52 -22.41 9.80
N SER A 119 -5.83 -23.51 10.51
CA SER A 119 -4.86 -24.47 10.99
C SER A 119 -3.76 -23.83 11.88
N TRP A 120 -4.15 -22.87 12.73
CA TRP A 120 -3.25 -22.19 13.66
C TRP A 120 -3.40 -22.75 15.07
N GLU A 121 -2.28 -22.90 15.76
CA GLU A 121 -2.29 -23.33 17.16
C GLU A 121 -2.64 -22.19 18.12
N HIS A 122 -2.19 -20.97 17.82
CA HIS A 122 -2.41 -19.78 18.60
C HIS A 122 -2.34 -18.52 17.74
N LEU A 123 -2.82 -17.40 18.26
CA LEU A 123 -2.63 -16.08 17.64
C LEU A 123 -1.40 -15.40 18.22
N ALA A 124 -0.62 -14.75 17.36
CA ALA A 124 0.43 -13.84 17.77
C ALA A 124 -0.15 -12.41 17.84
N GLN A 125 0.32 -11.59 18.79
CA GLN A 125 0.02 -10.15 18.84
C GLN A 125 1.19 -9.33 18.30
N GLU A 126 2.37 -9.90 18.32
CA GLU A 126 3.61 -9.27 17.87
C GLU A 126 4.38 -10.22 16.96
N VAL A 127 5.03 -9.67 15.95
CA VAL A 127 5.90 -10.42 15.04
C VAL A 127 7.25 -9.73 14.97
N LEU A 128 8.30 -10.43 15.40
CA LEU A 128 9.67 -9.99 15.22
C LEU A 128 10.28 -10.64 13.98
N ILE A 129 10.71 -9.82 13.04
CA ILE A 129 11.29 -10.31 11.80
C ILE A 129 12.76 -9.98 11.71
N SER A 130 13.56 -11.03 11.79
CA SER A 130 15.00 -10.97 11.50
C SER A 130 15.27 -11.65 10.17
N THR A 131 15.73 -10.90 9.19
CA THR A 131 16.04 -11.45 7.86
C THR A 131 17.38 -10.94 7.37
N PRO A 132 18.09 -11.70 6.53
CA PRO A 132 19.35 -11.27 5.95
C PRO A 132 19.19 -10.03 5.06
N ARG A 133 20.28 -9.38 4.73
CA ARG A 133 20.30 -8.31 3.74
C ARG A 133 19.81 -8.85 2.40
N ARG A 134 19.11 -8.00 1.62
CA ARG A 134 18.53 -8.32 0.29
C ARG A 134 17.30 -9.25 0.31
N PHE A 135 16.70 -9.55 1.44
CA PHE A 135 15.43 -10.29 1.53
C PHE A 135 14.21 -9.49 1.04
N SER A 136 14.39 -8.27 0.57
CA SER A 136 13.28 -7.40 0.13
C SER A 136 12.26 -7.07 1.23
N LYS A 137 12.71 -6.96 2.49
CA LYS A 137 11.86 -6.67 3.66
C LYS A 137 10.88 -5.51 3.43
N THR A 138 11.39 -4.38 2.95
CA THR A 138 10.60 -3.18 2.72
C THR A 138 9.47 -3.44 1.71
N ILE A 139 9.74 -4.21 0.67
CA ILE A 139 8.75 -4.59 -0.34
C ILE A 139 7.68 -5.49 0.28
N SER A 140 8.09 -6.56 0.98
CA SER A 140 7.15 -7.49 1.62
C SER A 140 6.24 -6.80 2.65
N VAL A 141 6.80 -5.93 3.49
CA VAL A 141 6.01 -5.14 4.45
C VAL A 141 5.04 -4.19 3.73
N SER A 142 5.47 -3.55 2.64
CA SER A 142 4.58 -2.66 1.86
C SER A 142 3.46 -3.43 1.19
N MET A 143 3.71 -4.64 0.66
CA MET A 143 2.69 -5.51 0.07
C MET A 143 1.64 -5.92 1.12
N PHE A 144 2.10 -6.33 2.31
CA PHE A 144 1.20 -6.72 3.38
C PHE A 144 0.36 -5.55 3.89
N ALA A 145 0.98 -4.38 4.13
CA ALA A 145 0.28 -3.17 4.56
C ALA A 145 -0.78 -2.74 3.54
N GLU A 146 -0.49 -2.87 2.25
CA GLU A 146 -1.44 -2.63 1.19
C GLU A 146 -2.61 -3.63 1.25
N ALA A 147 -2.35 -4.94 1.34
CA ALA A 147 -3.38 -5.96 1.44
C ALA A 147 -4.28 -5.76 2.68
N MET A 148 -3.73 -5.28 3.79
CA MET A 148 -4.50 -4.88 4.96
C MET A 148 -5.40 -3.67 4.68
N ILE A 149 -4.92 -2.65 3.96
CA ILE A 149 -5.75 -1.52 3.54
C ILE A 149 -6.87 -1.98 2.61
N TRP A 150 -6.57 -2.95 1.73
CA TRP A 150 -7.55 -3.49 0.80
C TRP A 150 -8.68 -4.22 1.51
N ALA A 151 -8.36 -5.04 2.51
CA ALA A 151 -9.29 -5.99 3.11
C ALA A 151 -9.87 -5.54 4.46
N ALA A 152 -9.05 -4.94 5.35
CA ALA A 152 -9.48 -4.65 6.71
C ALA A 152 -10.30 -3.36 6.81
N PRO A 153 -11.47 -3.37 7.45
CA PRO A 153 -12.30 -2.18 7.61
C PRO A 153 -11.69 -1.22 8.64
N SER A 154 -11.78 0.07 8.36
CA SER A 154 -11.39 1.14 9.32
C SER A 154 -10.01 0.94 9.95
N VAL A 155 -9.04 0.50 9.14
CA VAL A 155 -7.68 0.19 9.58
C VAL A 155 -6.81 1.45 9.61
N GLU A 156 -5.96 1.53 10.64
CA GLU A 156 -4.89 2.52 10.72
C GLU A 156 -3.55 1.79 10.86
N ILE A 157 -2.61 2.11 9.98
CA ILE A 157 -1.27 1.54 9.94
C ILE A 157 -0.26 2.65 10.17
N SER A 158 0.49 2.56 11.25
CA SER A 158 1.55 3.51 11.59
C SER A 158 2.92 2.90 11.29
N ILE A 159 3.68 3.58 10.45
CA ILE A 159 5.02 3.17 10.03
C ILE A 159 6.07 3.98 10.78
N TYR A 160 6.80 3.34 11.67
CA TYR A 160 7.91 3.96 12.39
C TYR A 160 9.24 3.49 11.81
N SER A 161 10.18 4.39 11.64
CA SER A 161 11.53 4.04 11.19
C SER A 161 12.58 5.01 11.76
N THR A 162 13.84 4.60 11.69
CA THR A 162 14.98 5.40 12.19
C THR A 162 15.19 6.71 11.43
N CYS A 163 14.66 6.84 10.21
CA CYS A 163 14.73 8.09 9.46
C CYS A 163 13.55 8.28 8.51
N LYS A 164 13.20 9.54 8.25
CA LYS A 164 12.10 9.95 7.37
C LYS A 164 12.15 9.30 5.98
N ARG A 165 13.34 9.19 5.40
CA ARG A 165 13.52 8.60 4.07
C ARG A 165 13.08 7.14 3.99
N ILE A 166 13.31 6.36 5.05
CA ILE A 166 12.94 4.94 5.09
C ILE A 166 11.44 4.78 5.25
N SER A 167 10.80 5.51 6.20
CA SER A 167 9.35 5.44 6.41
C SER A 167 8.59 5.89 5.17
N GLN A 168 9.02 6.98 4.52
CA GLN A 168 8.43 7.45 3.27
C GLN A 168 8.61 6.46 2.11
N LYS A 169 9.76 5.76 2.03
CA LYS A 169 9.98 4.72 1.03
C LYS A 169 9.00 3.57 1.21
N LEU A 170 8.70 3.20 2.45
CA LEU A 170 7.73 2.17 2.79
C LEU A 170 6.31 2.62 2.39
N LEU A 171 5.90 3.81 2.78
CA LEU A 171 4.60 4.38 2.41
C LEU A 171 4.42 4.46 0.88
N ARG A 172 5.43 4.92 0.14
CA ARG A 172 5.38 4.93 -1.34
C ARG A 172 5.22 3.52 -1.92
N GLY A 173 5.82 2.51 -1.28
CA GLY A 173 5.61 1.10 -1.63
C GLY A 173 4.16 0.69 -1.46
N VAL A 174 3.53 1.03 -0.33
CA VAL A 174 2.11 0.77 -0.07
C VAL A 174 1.22 1.44 -1.12
N ILE A 175 1.43 2.73 -1.39
CA ILE A 175 0.67 3.49 -2.39
C ILE A 175 0.83 2.85 -3.78
N LYS A 176 2.05 2.47 -4.15
CA LYS A 176 2.32 1.81 -5.42
C LYS A 176 1.53 0.51 -5.57
N PHE A 177 1.56 -0.35 -4.56
CA PHE A 177 0.85 -1.63 -4.59
C PHE A 177 -0.67 -1.44 -4.58
N PHE A 178 -1.18 -0.47 -3.84
CA PHE A 178 -2.59 -0.11 -3.87
C PHE A 178 -3.06 0.24 -5.29
N TYR A 179 -2.34 1.10 -6.01
CA TYR A 179 -2.68 1.42 -7.38
C TYR A 179 -2.47 0.25 -8.34
N GLU A 180 -1.54 -0.65 -8.07
CA GLU A 180 -1.34 -1.86 -8.87
C GLU A 180 -2.55 -2.79 -8.77
N ILE A 181 -3.07 -3.03 -7.57
CA ILE A 181 -4.30 -3.81 -7.34
C ILE A 181 -5.50 -3.08 -7.97
N CYS A 182 -5.62 -1.76 -7.79
CA CYS A 182 -6.70 -0.98 -8.40
C CYS A 182 -6.77 -1.10 -9.94
N ARG A 183 -5.66 -1.41 -10.61
CA ARG A 183 -5.66 -1.63 -12.06
C ARG A 183 -6.20 -3.00 -12.45
N GLN A 184 -6.08 -3.99 -11.57
CA GLN A 184 -6.41 -5.37 -11.84
C GLN A 184 -7.81 -5.74 -11.34
N ASP A 185 -8.26 -5.13 -10.24
CA ASP A 185 -9.52 -5.46 -9.60
C ASP A 185 -10.66 -4.55 -10.07
N LEU A 186 -11.75 -5.19 -10.49
CA LEU A 186 -12.99 -4.50 -10.89
C LEU A 186 -13.68 -3.79 -9.71
N HIS A 187 -13.40 -4.17 -8.47
CA HIS A 187 -13.96 -3.55 -7.25
C HIS A 187 -13.16 -2.35 -6.76
N ALA A 188 -12.05 -2.00 -7.41
CA ALA A 188 -11.22 -0.83 -7.07
C ALA A 188 -12.01 0.49 -7.01
N HIS A 189 -13.10 0.59 -7.78
CA HIS A 189 -13.99 1.77 -7.81
C HIS A 189 -14.72 2.03 -6.49
N ASN A 190 -14.75 1.07 -5.58
CA ASN A 190 -15.35 1.22 -4.26
C ASN A 190 -14.46 1.99 -3.26
N PHE A 191 -13.18 2.16 -3.60
CA PHE A 191 -12.25 2.96 -2.81
C PHE A 191 -12.23 4.41 -3.28
N HIS A 192 -12.14 5.33 -2.32
CA HIS A 192 -12.01 6.74 -2.60
C HIS A 192 -10.83 7.36 -1.85
N VAL A 193 -9.84 7.85 -2.59
CA VAL A 193 -8.68 8.53 -2.02
C VAL A 193 -9.12 9.90 -1.50
N LYS A 194 -9.06 10.11 -0.19
CA LYS A 194 -9.38 11.39 0.47
C LYS A 194 -8.16 12.30 0.54
N ARG A 195 -7.01 11.72 0.85
CA ARG A 195 -5.74 12.44 0.96
C ARG A 195 -4.60 11.52 0.59
N GLU A 196 -3.65 12.04 -0.13
CA GLU A 196 -2.39 11.39 -0.46
C GLU A 196 -1.28 12.44 -0.46
N ASN A 197 -0.25 12.21 0.33
CA ASN A 197 0.94 13.03 0.37
C ASN A 197 2.18 12.18 0.69
N MET A 198 3.31 12.80 0.99
CA MET A 198 4.57 12.09 1.27
C MET A 198 4.60 11.42 2.65
N GLU A 199 3.65 11.71 3.52
CA GLU A 199 3.64 11.28 4.92
C GLU A 199 2.42 10.39 5.25
N GLU A 200 1.35 10.50 4.46
CA GLU A 200 0.14 9.69 4.69
C GLU A 200 -0.65 9.40 3.41
N ILE A 201 -1.40 8.31 3.43
CA ILE A 201 -2.52 8.08 2.54
C ILE A 201 -3.78 7.82 3.37
N VAL A 202 -4.88 8.50 3.02
CA VAL A 202 -6.18 8.36 3.65
C VAL A 202 -7.19 7.94 2.60
N LEU A 203 -7.80 6.80 2.79
CA LEU A 203 -8.79 6.21 1.89
C LEU A 203 -10.13 6.10 2.60
N ARG A 204 -11.22 6.23 1.83
CA ARG A 204 -12.52 5.71 2.21
C ARG A 204 -12.67 4.34 1.55
N GLY A 205 -12.95 3.32 2.33
CA GLY A 205 -13.19 1.96 1.87
C GLY A 205 -14.63 1.73 1.41
N PRO A 206 -14.93 0.48 1.00
CA PRO A 206 -16.23 0.10 0.42
C PRO A 206 -17.37 0.06 1.43
N ASP A 207 -17.09 -0.06 2.73
CA ASP A 207 -18.10 -0.31 3.78
C ASP A 207 -18.82 0.96 4.25
N GLY A 208 -18.73 2.04 3.48
CA GLY A 208 -19.48 3.26 3.71
C GLY A 208 -18.64 4.44 4.21
N GLU A 209 -19.34 5.46 4.73
CA GLU A 209 -18.68 6.73 5.07
C GLU A 209 -17.74 6.65 6.27
N ARG A 210 -17.96 5.71 7.16
CA ARG A 210 -17.16 5.50 8.37
C ARG A 210 -15.96 4.58 8.14
N ASP A 211 -15.88 3.88 7.00
CA ASP A 211 -14.75 3.02 6.66
C ASP A 211 -13.57 3.87 6.19
N ILE A 212 -12.82 4.40 7.14
CA ILE A 212 -11.62 5.20 6.88
C ILE A 212 -10.40 4.34 7.11
N ARG A 213 -9.55 4.28 6.10
CA ARG A 213 -8.31 3.48 6.08
C ARG A 213 -7.14 4.43 5.92
N ILE A 214 -6.17 4.32 6.81
CA ILE A 214 -5.08 5.29 6.92
C ILE A 214 -3.74 4.56 6.98
N VAL A 215 -2.75 5.05 6.25
CA VAL A 215 -1.34 4.72 6.49
C VAL A 215 -0.55 6.00 6.71
N ILE A 216 0.15 6.05 7.83
CA ILE A 216 0.94 7.22 8.22
C ILE A 216 2.40 6.80 8.40
N SER A 217 3.31 7.59 7.86
CA SER A 217 4.75 7.41 8.05
C SER A 217 5.31 8.41 9.06
N TYR A 218 5.81 7.89 10.17
CA TYR A 218 6.44 8.69 11.22
C TYR A 218 7.96 8.56 11.17
N PRO A 219 8.71 9.65 10.97
CA PRO A 219 10.15 9.62 11.24
C PRO A 219 10.36 9.54 12.76
N SER A 220 11.20 8.63 13.24
CA SER A 220 11.66 8.75 14.62
C SER A 220 12.43 10.05 14.77
N LYS A 221 12.01 10.91 15.66
CA LYS A 221 12.87 11.97 16.18
C LYS A 221 13.92 11.24 17.04
N VAL A 222 15.06 10.94 16.46
CA VAL A 222 16.24 10.64 17.27
C VAL A 222 16.48 11.91 18.06
N SER A 223 16.14 11.90 19.34
CA SER A 223 16.59 12.93 20.26
C SER A 223 18.10 12.95 20.13
N ALA A 224 18.66 14.07 19.67
CA ALA A 224 20.09 14.28 19.69
C ALA A 224 20.56 13.97 21.12
N PRO A 225 21.65 13.22 21.30
CA PRO A 225 22.19 13.02 22.64
C PRO A 225 22.41 14.40 23.22
N VAL A 226 21.80 14.66 24.36
CA VAL A 226 22.07 15.85 25.15
C VAL A 226 23.53 15.74 25.54
N ALA A 227 24.37 16.62 24.98
CA ALA A 227 25.78 16.71 25.29
C ALA A 227 25.97 17.29 26.70
#